data_fc6c88924194a56cb353368c779cc7e0
#
_entry.id   fc6c88924194a56cb353368c779cc7e0
#
_cell.length_a   1.000
_cell.length_b   1.000
_cell.length_c   1.000
_cell.angle_alpha   90.00
_cell.angle_beta   90.00
_cell.angle_gamma   90.00
#
_symmetry.space_group_name_H-M   'P 1'
#
loop_
_entity.id
_entity.type
_entity.pdbx_description
1 polymer ?
#
loop_
_entity_poly.entity_id
_entity_poly.type
_entity_poly.pdbx_seq_one_letter_code
_entity_poly.pdbx_strand_id
1 'polypeptide(L)'
;MHSRNDQVPARRELEPKFTRGYVHIPKLRDKLHWLYSLHPTVDTQYKLARALRVAPAQLSTWLNGVRHTDTRSTGVVNPDSIPIKHFQSFIDIWGLPAEILEVEDLAQFRSAIQHFEGGRGPWDKLVRAVPDDDDAIEITPESSVRGLVDPDDEAEAGIIRFPLGERLRLRVTVSGFRHGVMLEQDSGGWTSLRPSQRWPHTEITEELVFPRQQPEQPARFARLEVAGLHRILVILTDEVLPPPVLDLLLRRPIDASSLNYAATVLQDRLASAPDKCRLVSRRFMASPPA
;
A
#
# COMPACT_ATOMS: atom_id res chain seq x y z
N MET A 1 -3.17 -32.61 44.93
CA MET A 1 -3.61 -32.25 43.59
C MET A 1 -4.03 -30.78 43.60
N HIS A 2 -3.09 -29.89 43.20
CA HIS A 2 -3.32 -28.46 43.14
C HIS A 2 -3.32 -28.07 41.65
N SER A 3 -4.51 -27.74 41.16
CA SER A 3 -4.73 -27.24 39.81
C SER A 3 -4.28 -25.76 39.77
N ARG A 4 -3.18 -25.49 39.06
CA ARG A 4 -2.78 -24.11 38.72
C ARG A 4 -3.64 -23.61 37.58
N ASN A 5 -4.47 -22.64 37.89
CA ASN A 5 -5.20 -21.85 36.91
C ASN A 5 -4.23 -20.86 36.27
N ASP A 6 -3.72 -21.17 35.09
CA ASP A 6 -3.00 -20.22 34.24
C ASP A 6 -4.02 -19.27 33.59
N GLN A 7 -4.32 -18.18 34.25
CA GLN A 7 -5.05 -17.06 33.64
C GLN A 7 -4.10 -16.35 32.69
N VAL A 8 -4.32 -16.53 31.39
CA VAL A 8 -3.76 -15.68 30.35
C VAL A 8 -4.21 -14.24 30.61
N PRO A 9 -3.31 -13.27 30.76
CA PRO A 9 -3.71 -11.88 30.99
C PRO A 9 -4.47 -11.38 29.74
N ALA A 10 -5.69 -10.89 29.98
CA ALA A 10 -6.51 -10.23 28.97
C ALA A 10 -5.68 -9.12 28.30
N ARG A 11 -5.59 -9.16 26.96
CA ARG A 11 -5.10 -8.05 26.14
C ARG A 11 -5.85 -6.79 26.57
N ARG A 12 -5.18 -5.89 27.26
CA ARG A 12 -5.64 -4.52 27.41
C ARG A 12 -5.62 -3.90 26.01
N GLU A 13 -6.79 -3.69 25.44
CA GLU A 13 -6.96 -2.76 24.31
C GLU A 13 -6.51 -1.38 24.82
N LEU A 14 -5.33 -0.96 24.41
CA LEU A 14 -4.84 0.40 24.65
C LEU A 14 -5.61 1.30 23.69
N GLU A 15 -6.67 1.92 24.20
CA GLU A 15 -7.33 3.00 23.47
C GLU A 15 -6.33 4.14 23.27
N PRO A 16 -6.09 4.59 22.03
CA PRO A 16 -5.21 5.72 21.79
C PRO A 16 -5.75 6.96 22.50
N LYS A 17 -4.86 7.71 23.19
CA LYS A 17 -5.22 8.95 23.88
C LYS A 17 -5.58 10.03 22.86
N PHE A 18 -6.86 10.11 22.51
CA PHE A 18 -7.38 11.11 21.58
C PHE A 18 -7.60 12.45 22.29
N THR A 19 -6.89 13.48 21.88
CA THR A 19 -7.18 14.87 22.24
C THR A 19 -7.94 15.51 21.08
N ARG A 20 -9.27 15.62 21.18
CA ARG A 20 -10.20 16.30 20.24
C ARG A 20 -9.63 16.45 18.81
N GLY A 21 -9.65 15.36 18.03
CA GLY A 21 -9.30 15.39 16.61
C GLY A 21 -7.83 15.21 16.27
N TYR A 22 -6.96 14.90 17.24
CA TYR A 22 -5.54 14.62 17.04
C TYR A 22 -5.13 13.32 17.72
N VAL A 23 -4.20 12.61 17.11
CA VAL A 23 -3.49 11.46 17.68
C VAL A 23 -2.12 11.96 18.14
N HIS A 24 -1.81 11.77 19.42
CA HIS A 24 -0.49 12.09 19.96
C HIS A 24 0.44 10.89 19.77
N ILE A 25 1.59 11.13 19.14
CA ILE A 25 2.65 10.14 18.94
C ILE A 25 3.87 10.59 19.74
N PRO A 26 4.20 9.91 20.84
CA PRO A 26 5.31 10.34 21.70
C PRO A 26 6.61 10.50 20.92
N LYS A 27 7.30 11.63 21.10
CA LYS A 27 8.59 11.94 20.44
C LYS A 27 8.55 11.79 18.91
N LEU A 28 7.44 12.18 18.29
CA LEU A 28 7.21 12.03 16.85
C LEU A 28 8.35 12.62 16.03
N ARG A 29 8.84 13.80 16.40
CA ARG A 29 9.93 14.48 15.69
C ARG A 29 11.21 13.63 15.65
N ASP A 30 11.59 13.02 16.79
CA ASP A 30 12.80 12.20 16.88
C ASP A 30 12.62 10.88 16.11
N LYS A 31 11.40 10.32 16.16
CA LYS A 31 11.03 9.12 15.37
C LYS A 31 11.10 9.39 13.88
N LEU A 32 10.58 10.55 13.43
CA LEU A 32 10.63 10.93 12.02
C LEU A 32 12.04 11.07 11.51
N HIS A 33 12.95 11.65 12.29
CA HIS A 33 14.34 11.76 11.88
C HIS A 33 14.96 10.41 11.53
N TRP A 34 14.62 9.38 12.29
CA TRP A 34 15.06 8.03 12.01
C TRP A 34 14.27 7.36 10.88
N LEU A 35 12.94 7.54 10.81
CA LEU A 35 12.09 7.01 9.73
C LEU A 35 12.50 7.54 8.36
N TYR A 36 12.93 8.79 8.26
CA TYR A 36 13.45 9.36 7.01
C TYR A 36 14.67 8.61 6.47
N SER A 37 15.52 8.07 7.36
CA SER A 37 16.70 7.29 6.94
C SER A 37 16.35 5.91 6.40
N LEU A 38 15.13 5.42 6.66
CA LEU A 38 14.67 4.09 6.24
C LEU A 38 13.80 4.13 4.98
N HIS A 39 13.21 5.28 4.65
CA HIS A 39 12.25 5.35 3.55
C HIS A 39 12.94 5.79 2.24
N PRO A 40 12.77 5.05 1.13
CA PRO A 40 13.50 5.30 -0.11
C PRO A 40 13.15 6.65 -0.78
N THR A 41 11.92 7.15 -0.56
CA THR A 41 11.42 8.36 -1.25
C THR A 41 10.98 9.48 -0.31
N VAL A 42 10.62 9.17 0.95
CA VAL A 42 10.19 10.16 1.95
C VAL A 42 11.30 10.33 3.00
N ASP A 43 12.35 11.03 2.61
CA ASP A 43 13.57 11.24 3.40
C ASP A 43 13.65 12.62 4.08
N THR A 44 12.63 13.47 3.89
CA THR A 44 12.59 14.83 4.44
C THR A 44 11.17 15.21 4.87
N GLN A 45 11.09 16.18 5.80
CA GLN A 45 9.81 16.75 6.23
C GLN A 45 9.01 17.34 5.05
N TYR A 46 9.69 17.93 4.06
CA TYR A 46 9.03 18.46 2.86
C TYR A 46 8.36 17.36 2.04
N LYS A 47 9.07 16.26 1.79
CA LYS A 47 8.54 15.13 1.05
C LYS A 47 7.41 14.44 1.83
N LEU A 48 7.50 14.35 3.17
CA LEU A 48 6.42 13.86 4.01
C LEU A 48 5.18 14.77 3.94
N ALA A 49 5.35 16.10 4.00
CA ALA A 49 4.24 17.03 3.85
C ALA A 49 3.55 16.86 2.49
N ARG A 50 4.34 16.69 1.42
CA ARG A 50 3.84 16.42 0.08
C ARG A 50 3.10 15.07 0.02
N ALA A 51 3.62 14.01 0.62
CA ALA A 51 2.98 12.69 0.66
C ALA A 51 1.66 12.71 1.45
N LEU A 52 1.60 13.50 2.53
CA LEU A 52 0.39 13.73 3.33
C LEU A 52 -0.54 14.78 2.71
N ARG A 53 -0.11 15.46 1.64
CA ARG A 53 -0.79 16.58 0.96
C ARG A 53 -1.18 17.71 1.90
N VAL A 54 -0.27 18.08 2.73
CA VAL A 54 -0.41 19.22 3.61
C VAL A 54 0.68 20.25 3.32
N ALA A 55 0.41 21.50 3.66
CA ALA A 55 1.45 22.54 3.57
C ALA A 55 2.60 22.19 4.55
N PRO A 56 3.89 22.40 4.17
CA PRO A 56 5.02 22.15 5.07
C PRO A 56 4.91 22.88 6.40
N ALA A 57 4.35 24.08 6.41
CA ALA A 57 4.07 24.84 7.63
C ALA A 57 3.05 24.14 8.54
N GLN A 58 2.05 23.49 7.96
CA GLN A 58 1.04 22.73 8.71
C GLN A 58 1.67 21.51 9.38
N LEU A 59 2.49 20.75 8.68
CA LEU A 59 3.23 19.62 9.26
C LEU A 59 4.17 20.11 10.37
N SER A 60 4.86 21.23 10.16
CA SER A 60 5.69 21.85 11.20
C SER A 60 4.90 22.19 12.44
N THR A 61 3.67 22.68 12.28
CA THR A 61 2.74 22.94 13.40
C THR A 61 2.42 21.69 14.20
N TRP A 62 2.20 20.55 13.52
CA TRP A 62 1.91 19.28 14.20
C TRP A 62 3.11 18.75 14.99
N LEU A 63 4.31 18.95 14.47
CA LEU A 63 5.54 18.49 15.12
C LEU A 63 5.96 19.35 16.29
N ASN A 64 5.81 20.67 16.16
CA ASN A 64 6.34 21.64 17.15
C ASN A 64 5.24 22.16 18.11
N GLY A 65 3.98 21.92 17.79
CA GLY A 65 2.85 22.54 18.50
C GLY A 65 2.73 24.02 18.20
N VAL A 66 1.56 24.60 18.41
CA VAL A 66 1.32 26.05 18.36
C VAL A 66 0.30 26.42 19.42
N ARG A 67 0.59 27.50 20.15
CA ARG A 67 -0.40 28.19 20.95
C ARG A 67 -1.04 29.27 20.08
N HIS A 68 -2.28 29.07 19.65
CA HIS A 68 -3.05 30.14 19.03
C HIS A 68 -3.44 31.14 20.10
N THR A 69 -2.81 32.31 20.07
CA THR A 69 -3.14 33.45 20.95
C THR A 69 -4.25 34.34 20.36
N ASP A 70 -4.86 33.91 19.27
CA ASP A 70 -5.90 34.69 18.60
C ASP A 70 -7.24 34.52 19.34
N THR A 71 -7.86 35.64 19.69
CA THR A 71 -9.02 35.77 20.56
C THR A 71 -10.30 35.07 20.07
N ARG A 72 -10.28 34.44 18.90
CA ARG A 72 -11.42 33.70 18.29
C ARG A 72 -11.29 32.18 18.28
N SER A 73 -10.11 31.61 18.56
CA SER A 73 -9.94 30.18 18.70
C SER A 73 -8.84 29.85 19.71
N THR A 74 -9.23 29.56 20.93
CA THR A 74 -8.34 28.99 21.95
C THR A 74 -8.05 27.52 21.63
N GLY A 75 -7.30 27.26 20.57
CA GLY A 75 -6.86 25.91 20.19
C GLY A 75 -5.38 25.77 20.49
N VAL A 76 -5.02 24.89 21.43
CA VAL A 76 -3.63 24.45 21.60
C VAL A 76 -3.44 23.21 20.76
N VAL A 77 -2.56 23.26 19.77
CA VAL A 77 -2.07 22.08 19.11
C VAL A 77 -0.85 21.61 19.91
N ASN A 78 -0.97 20.48 20.58
CA ASN A 78 0.16 19.88 21.29
C ASN A 78 1.23 19.46 20.28
N PRO A 79 2.53 19.56 20.62
CA PRO A 79 3.58 19.01 19.79
C PRO A 79 3.39 17.50 19.62
N ASP A 80 4.04 16.92 18.62
CA ASP A 80 4.01 15.50 18.34
C ASP A 80 2.58 14.92 18.13
N SER A 81 1.71 15.70 17.49
CA SER A 81 0.31 15.33 17.29
C SER A 81 -0.09 15.44 15.82
N ILE A 82 -0.75 14.42 15.30
CA ILE A 82 -1.25 14.36 13.91
C ILE A 82 -2.78 14.38 13.93
N PRO A 83 -3.46 15.19 13.09
CA PRO A 83 -4.92 15.13 12.96
C PRO A 83 -5.38 13.72 12.58
N ILE A 84 -6.46 13.23 13.20
CA ILE A 84 -7.02 11.90 12.97
C ILE A 84 -7.24 11.62 11.47
N LYS A 85 -7.72 12.61 10.73
CA LYS A 85 -7.95 12.47 9.28
C LYS A 85 -6.70 12.18 8.44
N HIS A 86 -5.51 12.50 8.96
CA HIS A 86 -4.22 12.25 8.29
C HIS A 86 -3.45 11.08 8.93
N PHE A 87 -3.95 10.56 10.06
CA PHE A 87 -3.20 9.54 10.82
C PHE A 87 -3.07 8.24 10.04
N GLN A 88 -4.15 7.78 9.39
CA GLN A 88 -4.08 6.57 8.58
C GLN A 88 -3.09 6.72 7.41
N SER A 89 -3.17 7.83 6.67
CA SER A 89 -2.21 8.10 5.57
C SER A 89 -0.77 8.18 6.09
N PHE A 90 -0.58 8.70 7.30
CA PHE A 90 0.74 8.74 7.93
C PHE A 90 1.27 7.34 8.24
N ILE A 91 0.45 6.46 8.79
CA ILE A 91 0.79 5.05 9.04
C ILE A 91 1.13 4.34 7.73
N ASP A 92 0.31 4.54 6.70
CA ASP A 92 0.45 3.87 5.39
C ASP A 92 1.76 4.26 4.69
N ILE A 93 2.20 5.53 4.82
CA ILE A 93 3.49 5.98 4.27
C ILE A 93 4.64 5.15 4.84
N TRP A 94 4.65 4.93 6.16
CA TRP A 94 5.71 4.16 6.81
C TRP A 94 5.45 2.66 6.77
N GLY A 95 4.18 2.26 6.56
CA GLY A 95 3.71 0.87 6.61
C GLY A 95 4.05 0.19 7.93
N LEU A 96 3.96 0.93 9.02
CA LEU A 96 4.19 0.45 10.38
C LEU A 96 2.86 0.30 11.09
N PRO A 97 2.71 -0.71 11.97
CA PRO A 97 1.58 -0.77 12.89
C PRO A 97 1.53 0.47 13.80
N ALA A 98 0.32 0.94 14.12
CA ALA A 98 0.13 2.10 14.99
C ALA A 98 0.79 1.92 16.36
N GLU A 99 0.76 0.71 16.90
CA GLU A 99 1.32 0.32 18.20
C GLU A 99 2.83 0.57 18.29
N ILE A 100 3.55 0.44 17.17
CA ILE A 100 4.98 0.75 17.13
C ILE A 100 5.21 2.25 17.26
N LEU A 101 4.34 3.07 16.69
CA LEU A 101 4.42 4.53 16.80
C LEU A 101 4.10 5.03 18.21
N GLU A 102 3.35 4.28 19.00
CA GLU A 102 2.99 4.62 20.39
C GLU A 102 4.10 4.36 21.40
N VAL A 103 5.14 3.60 21.04
CA VAL A 103 6.27 3.32 21.92
C VAL A 103 6.99 4.62 22.32
N GLU A 104 7.03 4.95 23.62
CA GLU A 104 7.60 6.21 24.11
C GLU A 104 9.13 6.24 24.08
N ASP A 105 9.77 5.12 24.39
CA ASP A 105 11.22 5.02 24.40
C ASP A 105 11.80 4.84 22.99
N LEU A 106 12.74 5.70 22.59
CA LEU A 106 13.32 5.68 21.25
C LEU A 106 14.17 4.44 20.98
N ALA A 107 14.80 3.86 21.99
CA ALA A 107 15.60 2.64 21.79
C ALA A 107 14.66 1.44 21.58
N GLN A 108 13.58 1.36 22.37
CA GLN A 108 12.54 0.35 22.18
C GLN A 108 11.82 0.53 20.85
N PHE A 109 11.50 1.77 20.44
CA PHE A 109 10.93 2.07 19.14
C PHE A 109 11.82 1.57 17.99
N ARG A 110 13.12 1.88 18.03
CA ARG A 110 14.09 1.39 17.03
C ARG A 110 14.15 -0.14 17.01
N SER A 111 14.21 -0.76 18.17
CA SER A 111 14.21 -2.22 18.31
C SER A 111 12.92 -2.85 17.76
N ALA A 112 11.76 -2.25 18.06
CA ALA A 112 10.47 -2.72 17.56
C ALA A 112 10.40 -2.65 16.02
N ILE A 113 10.89 -1.57 15.40
CA ILE A 113 10.97 -1.48 13.94
C ILE A 113 11.98 -2.47 13.38
N GLN A 114 13.16 -2.61 13.94
CA GLN A 114 14.14 -3.59 13.47
C GLN A 114 13.58 -5.00 13.53
N HIS A 115 12.85 -5.33 14.60
CA HIS A 115 12.16 -6.62 14.72
C HIS A 115 11.06 -6.77 13.68
N PHE A 116 10.25 -5.75 13.49
CA PHE A 116 9.17 -5.71 12.50
C PHE A 116 9.72 -5.81 11.06
N GLU A 117 10.76 -5.05 10.73
CA GLU A 117 11.42 -5.12 9.42
C GLU A 117 12.18 -6.46 9.24
N GLY A 118 12.78 -6.98 10.30
CA GLY A 118 13.44 -8.28 10.30
C GLY A 118 12.46 -9.44 10.08
N GLY A 119 11.23 -9.30 10.60
CA GLY A 119 10.15 -10.28 10.40
C GLY A 119 9.49 -10.22 9.02
N ARG A 120 9.76 -9.17 8.23
CA ARG A 120 9.22 -9.07 6.86
C ARG A 120 9.96 -10.01 5.93
N GLY A 121 9.17 -10.79 5.22
CA GLY A 121 9.67 -11.69 4.20
C GLY A 121 10.30 -10.96 3.00
N PRO A 122 11.05 -11.68 2.17
CA PRO A 122 11.59 -11.16 0.91
C PRO A 122 10.55 -10.49 0.02
N TRP A 123 9.31 -11.01 0.01
CA TRP A 123 8.20 -10.44 -0.77
C TRP A 123 7.84 -9.04 -0.35
N ASP A 124 7.65 -8.80 0.95
CA ASP A 124 7.27 -7.48 1.44
C ASP A 124 8.36 -6.43 1.17
N LYS A 125 9.63 -6.84 1.29
CA LYS A 125 10.77 -6.00 0.94
C LYS A 125 10.80 -5.66 -0.55
N LEU A 126 10.55 -6.65 -1.41
CA LEU A 126 10.50 -6.47 -2.85
C LEU A 126 9.38 -5.50 -3.24
N VAL A 127 8.16 -5.74 -2.78
CA VAL A 127 6.98 -4.92 -3.12
C VAL A 127 7.12 -3.47 -2.66
N ARG A 128 7.75 -3.24 -1.51
CA ARG A 128 8.00 -1.87 -1.01
C ARG A 128 9.02 -1.10 -1.82
N ALA A 129 9.98 -1.81 -2.40
CA ALA A 129 10.98 -1.19 -3.26
C ALA A 129 10.41 -0.76 -4.63
N VAL A 130 9.22 -1.26 -5.01
CA VAL A 130 8.55 -0.90 -6.26
C VAL A 130 7.76 0.39 -6.06
N PRO A 131 8.11 1.50 -6.72
CA PRO A 131 7.34 2.72 -6.66
C PRO A 131 5.99 2.56 -7.35
N ASP A 132 5.02 3.38 -6.96
CA ASP A 132 3.78 3.50 -7.74
C ASP A 132 4.09 4.19 -9.08
N ASP A 133 3.55 3.64 -10.15
CA ASP A 133 3.74 4.08 -11.53
C ASP A 133 2.37 4.26 -12.20
N ASP A 134 1.88 5.49 -12.15
CA ASP A 134 0.55 5.85 -12.65
C ASP A 134 0.48 5.79 -14.18
N ASP A 135 1.60 5.96 -14.85
CA ASP A 135 1.69 5.91 -16.32
C ASP A 135 1.76 4.46 -16.83
N ALA A 136 2.31 3.55 -16.01
CA ALA A 136 2.43 2.14 -16.40
C ALA A 136 1.13 1.35 -16.17
N ILE A 137 0.32 1.70 -15.18
CA ILE A 137 -0.95 1.00 -14.86
C ILE A 137 -2.11 2.00 -14.90
N GLU A 138 -2.92 1.91 -15.93
CA GLU A 138 -4.17 2.64 -16.06
C GLU A 138 -5.31 1.88 -15.35
N ILE A 139 -6.10 2.59 -14.51
CA ILE A 139 -7.29 2.05 -13.87
C ILE A 139 -8.50 2.85 -14.38
N THR A 140 -9.37 2.21 -15.13
CA THR A 140 -10.54 2.85 -15.76
C THR A 140 -11.83 2.34 -15.11
N PRO A 141 -12.63 3.18 -14.44
CA PRO A 141 -13.94 2.78 -13.95
C PRO A 141 -14.97 2.72 -15.07
N GLU A 142 -15.95 1.80 -14.96
CA GLU A 142 -17.03 1.68 -15.95
C GLU A 142 -17.90 2.95 -16.00
N SER A 143 -18.06 3.63 -14.87
CA SER A 143 -18.78 4.89 -14.74
C SER A 143 -18.19 6.00 -15.62
N SER A 144 -16.87 6.10 -15.74
CA SER A 144 -16.21 7.10 -16.59
C SER A 144 -16.45 6.85 -18.09
N VAL A 145 -16.49 5.57 -18.50
CA VAL A 145 -16.78 5.19 -19.90
C VAL A 145 -18.23 5.57 -20.29
N ARG A 146 -19.13 5.64 -19.31
CA ARG A 146 -20.53 6.07 -19.51
C ARG A 146 -20.72 7.58 -19.41
N GLY A 147 -19.66 8.36 -19.17
CA GLY A 147 -19.73 9.82 -19.01
C GLY A 147 -20.43 10.28 -17.73
N LEU A 148 -20.48 9.41 -16.71
CA LEU A 148 -21.21 9.67 -15.45
C LEU A 148 -20.36 10.32 -14.36
N VAL A 149 -19.03 10.21 -14.43
CA VAL A 149 -18.11 10.77 -13.43
C VAL A 149 -16.83 11.22 -14.12
N ASP A 150 -16.34 12.40 -13.79
CA ASP A 150 -15.00 12.84 -14.15
C ASP A 150 -14.02 12.28 -13.10
N PRO A 151 -13.07 11.41 -13.46
CA PRO A 151 -12.18 10.78 -12.50
C PRO A 151 -11.23 11.76 -11.81
N ASP A 152 -11.10 12.99 -12.30
CA ASP A 152 -10.18 13.99 -11.75
C ASP A 152 -10.71 14.76 -10.53
N ASP A 153 -12.02 14.68 -10.22
CA ASP A 153 -12.62 15.48 -9.14
C ASP A 153 -12.30 14.98 -7.70
N GLU A 154 -11.74 13.78 -7.52
CA GLU A 154 -11.52 13.22 -6.19
C GLU A 154 -10.07 12.78 -5.90
N ALA A 155 -9.09 13.16 -6.70
CA ALA A 155 -7.69 12.79 -6.48
C ALA A 155 -7.04 13.57 -5.32
N GLU A 156 -7.61 13.50 -4.12
CA GLU A 156 -6.89 13.86 -2.90
C GLU A 156 -5.85 12.78 -2.58
N ALA A 157 -4.56 13.12 -2.61
CA ALA A 157 -3.43 12.34 -2.11
C ALA A 157 -2.73 11.34 -3.05
N GLY A 158 -2.78 11.45 -4.42
CA GLY A 158 -2.08 10.51 -5.34
C GLY A 158 -2.62 9.07 -5.26
N ILE A 159 -3.65 8.82 -4.45
CA ILE A 159 -4.36 7.56 -4.37
C ILE A 159 -5.76 7.79 -4.93
N ILE A 160 -6.02 7.23 -6.09
CA ILE A 160 -7.35 7.28 -6.71
C ILE A 160 -8.33 6.56 -5.78
N ARG A 161 -9.54 7.12 -5.65
CA ARG A 161 -10.61 6.52 -4.85
C ARG A 161 -11.73 6.04 -5.76
N PHE A 162 -12.21 4.83 -5.50
CA PHE A 162 -13.37 4.27 -6.19
C PHE A 162 -14.43 3.87 -5.15
N PRO A 163 -15.72 4.05 -5.44
CA PRO A 163 -16.77 3.53 -4.58
C PRO A 163 -16.78 2.00 -4.60
N LEU A 164 -17.06 1.39 -3.45
CA LEU A 164 -17.25 -0.05 -3.37
C LEU A 164 -18.42 -0.47 -4.28
N GLY A 165 -18.20 -1.52 -5.05
CA GLY A 165 -19.15 -1.97 -6.06
C GLY A 165 -18.90 -1.39 -7.46
N GLU A 166 -18.04 -0.37 -7.61
CA GLU A 166 -17.59 0.11 -8.92
C GLU A 166 -16.94 -1.03 -9.70
N ARG A 167 -17.08 -0.96 -11.01
CA ARG A 167 -16.50 -1.93 -11.93
C ARG A 167 -15.29 -1.33 -12.61
N LEU A 168 -14.13 -1.96 -12.45
CA LEU A 168 -12.84 -1.46 -12.89
C LEU A 168 -12.26 -2.30 -14.03
N ARG A 169 -11.52 -1.64 -14.90
CA ARG A 169 -10.64 -2.25 -15.89
C ARG A 169 -9.22 -1.77 -15.65
N LEU A 170 -8.28 -2.72 -15.62
CA LEU A 170 -6.87 -2.44 -15.50
C LEU A 170 -6.20 -2.65 -16.85
N ARG A 171 -5.39 -1.70 -17.28
CA ARG A 171 -4.57 -1.79 -18.48
C ARG A 171 -3.14 -1.48 -18.09
N VAL A 172 -2.20 -2.30 -18.55
CA VAL A 172 -0.78 -2.11 -18.31
C VAL A 172 -0.07 -1.80 -19.61
N THR A 173 0.65 -0.69 -19.63
CA THR A 173 1.52 -0.34 -20.75
C THR A 173 2.72 -1.25 -20.74
N VAL A 174 2.85 -2.06 -21.77
CA VAL A 174 3.91 -3.06 -21.92
C VAL A 174 4.74 -2.69 -23.14
N SER A 175 6.05 -2.43 -22.94
CA SER A 175 6.98 -2.27 -24.04
C SER A 175 8.16 -3.21 -23.84
N GLY A 176 8.39 -4.09 -24.81
CA GLY A 176 9.56 -4.99 -24.81
C GLY A 176 9.44 -6.27 -23.99
N PHE A 177 8.33 -6.49 -23.27
CA PHE A 177 8.11 -7.70 -22.46
C PHE A 177 7.08 -8.63 -23.12
N ARG A 178 7.32 -9.94 -23.01
CA ARG A 178 6.45 -10.99 -23.61
C ARG A 178 5.52 -11.65 -22.62
N HIS A 179 5.84 -11.58 -21.34
CA HIS A 179 5.08 -12.24 -20.28
C HIS A 179 4.71 -11.25 -19.18
N GLY A 180 3.51 -11.41 -18.62
CA GLY A 180 3.01 -10.58 -17.53
C GLY A 180 2.23 -11.37 -16.50
N VAL A 181 2.51 -11.10 -15.23
CA VAL A 181 1.75 -11.58 -14.09
C VAL A 181 1.20 -10.38 -13.37
N MET A 182 -0.10 -10.34 -13.13
CA MET A 182 -0.79 -9.27 -12.41
C MET A 182 -1.36 -9.82 -11.12
N LEU A 183 -0.96 -9.23 -10.02
CA LEU A 183 -1.38 -9.60 -8.67
C LEU A 183 -2.11 -8.41 -8.03
N GLU A 184 -3.07 -8.72 -7.18
CA GLU A 184 -3.77 -7.75 -6.34
C GLU A 184 -3.54 -8.09 -4.87
N GLN A 185 -3.28 -7.06 -4.09
CA GLN A 185 -3.28 -7.08 -2.64
C GLN A 185 -4.47 -6.29 -2.13
N ASP A 186 -5.26 -6.90 -1.26
CA ASP A 186 -6.31 -6.26 -0.47
C ASP A 186 -6.19 -6.67 1.01
N SER A 187 -7.20 -6.42 1.82
CA SER A 187 -7.24 -6.82 3.23
C SER A 187 -7.25 -8.35 3.45
N GLY A 188 -7.62 -9.13 2.44
CA GLY A 188 -7.59 -10.60 2.44
C GLY A 188 -6.24 -11.20 2.04
N GLY A 189 -5.29 -10.37 1.59
CA GLY A 189 -3.97 -10.79 1.15
C GLY A 189 -3.74 -10.67 -0.35
N TRP A 190 -2.81 -11.47 -0.87
CA TRP A 190 -2.44 -11.45 -2.29
C TRP A 190 -3.23 -12.48 -3.09
N THR A 191 -3.73 -12.05 -4.25
CA THR A 191 -4.41 -12.91 -5.23
C THR A 191 -3.88 -12.66 -6.64
N SER A 192 -3.88 -13.70 -7.48
CA SER A 192 -3.54 -13.53 -8.89
C SER A 192 -4.77 -13.12 -9.68
N LEU A 193 -4.66 -11.97 -10.36
CA LEU A 193 -5.63 -11.50 -11.35
C LEU A 193 -5.35 -12.15 -12.71
N ARG A 194 -4.04 -12.23 -13.07
CA ARG A 194 -3.55 -12.87 -14.29
C ARG A 194 -2.11 -13.36 -14.08
N PRO A 195 -1.77 -14.63 -14.38
CA PRO A 195 -2.69 -15.67 -14.86
C PRO A 195 -3.71 -16.08 -13.80
N SER A 196 -4.72 -16.80 -14.21
CA SER A 196 -5.74 -17.39 -13.32
C SER A 196 -5.95 -18.85 -13.68
N GLN A 197 -6.60 -19.62 -12.81
CA GLN A 197 -6.91 -21.02 -13.09
C GLN A 197 -7.66 -21.21 -14.43
N ARG A 198 -8.51 -20.26 -14.78
CA ARG A 198 -9.24 -20.25 -16.05
C ARG A 198 -8.38 -19.84 -17.24
N TRP A 199 -7.33 -19.07 -17.00
CA TRP A 199 -6.44 -18.48 -18.00
C TRP A 199 -4.99 -18.53 -17.51
N PRO A 200 -4.35 -19.71 -17.59
CA PRO A 200 -3.01 -19.90 -17.00
C PRO A 200 -1.87 -19.27 -17.82
N HIS A 201 -2.18 -18.65 -18.98
CA HIS A 201 -1.18 -18.09 -19.85
C HIS A 201 -0.71 -16.71 -19.39
N THR A 202 0.59 -16.51 -19.37
CA THR A 202 1.25 -15.25 -19.04
C THR A 202 1.58 -14.41 -20.26
N GLU A 203 1.50 -14.97 -21.47
CA GLU A 203 1.86 -14.28 -22.71
C GLU A 203 1.06 -13.01 -22.92
N ILE A 204 1.75 -11.97 -23.36
CA ILE A 204 1.20 -10.68 -23.72
C ILE A 204 1.26 -10.59 -25.25
N THR A 205 0.11 -10.53 -25.91
CA THR A 205 0.03 -10.43 -27.35
C THR A 205 0.03 -8.99 -27.85
N GLU A 206 -0.73 -8.12 -27.17
CA GLU A 206 -0.84 -6.69 -27.50
C GLU A 206 -0.80 -5.85 -26.23
N GLU A 207 -1.65 -6.19 -25.28
CA GLU A 207 -1.83 -5.48 -24.01
C GLU A 207 -1.98 -6.47 -22.86
N LEU A 208 -1.56 -6.06 -21.67
CA LEU A 208 -1.90 -6.76 -20.44
C LEU A 208 -3.12 -6.09 -19.80
N VAL A 209 -4.29 -6.68 -19.99
CA VAL A 209 -5.58 -6.14 -19.53
C VAL A 209 -6.26 -7.10 -18.58
N PHE A 210 -6.89 -6.56 -17.53
CA PHE A 210 -7.77 -7.30 -16.62
C PHE A 210 -9.10 -6.54 -16.42
N PRO A 211 -10.27 -7.19 -16.45
CA PRO A 211 -10.48 -8.56 -16.92
C PRO A 211 -10.08 -8.75 -18.38
N ARG A 212 -9.65 -9.96 -18.75
CA ARG A 212 -9.25 -10.25 -20.13
C ARG A 212 -10.39 -9.92 -21.10
N GLN A 213 -10.07 -9.14 -22.09
CA GLN A 213 -10.96 -8.86 -23.22
C GLN A 213 -10.69 -9.86 -24.34
N GLN A 214 -11.75 -10.38 -24.93
CA GLN A 214 -11.65 -11.12 -26.19
C GLN A 214 -11.86 -10.12 -27.34
N PRO A 215 -11.14 -10.27 -28.46
CA PRO A 215 -11.45 -9.52 -29.67
C PRO A 215 -12.95 -9.65 -29.98
N GLU A 216 -13.57 -8.60 -30.43
CA GLU A 216 -15.02 -8.56 -30.82
C GLU A 216 -16.03 -8.60 -29.64
N GLN A 217 -15.59 -8.71 -28.40
CA GLN A 217 -16.49 -8.60 -27.25
C GLN A 217 -16.43 -7.20 -26.61
N PRO A 218 -17.56 -6.73 -26.05
CA PRO A 218 -17.57 -5.46 -25.31
C PRO A 218 -16.58 -5.49 -24.16
N ALA A 219 -16.05 -4.32 -23.78
CA ALA A 219 -15.12 -4.18 -22.67
C ALA A 219 -15.70 -4.82 -21.40
N ARG A 220 -14.88 -5.64 -20.74
CA ARG A 220 -15.23 -6.26 -19.47
C ARG A 220 -14.64 -5.48 -18.32
N PHE A 221 -15.35 -5.44 -17.21
CA PHE A 221 -14.95 -4.79 -15.97
C PHE A 221 -15.08 -5.77 -14.80
N ALA A 222 -14.15 -5.73 -13.87
CA ALA A 222 -14.21 -6.48 -12.62
C ALA A 222 -14.86 -5.63 -11.54
N ARG A 223 -15.73 -6.21 -10.72
CA ARG A 223 -16.39 -5.51 -9.63
C ARG A 223 -15.46 -5.41 -8.43
N LEU A 224 -15.39 -4.23 -7.82
CA LEU A 224 -14.65 -3.97 -6.60
C LEU A 224 -15.51 -4.41 -5.39
N GLU A 225 -15.10 -5.48 -4.73
CA GLU A 225 -15.92 -6.13 -3.68
C GLU A 225 -15.38 -5.92 -2.28
N VAL A 226 -14.11 -5.56 -2.13
CA VAL A 226 -13.43 -5.40 -0.85
C VAL A 226 -13.13 -3.94 -0.60
N ALA A 227 -13.52 -3.42 0.56
CA ALA A 227 -13.20 -2.05 0.97
C ALA A 227 -11.76 -1.97 1.52
N GLY A 228 -11.12 -0.82 1.36
CA GLY A 228 -9.79 -0.57 1.87
C GLY A 228 -8.75 -0.25 0.79
N LEU A 229 -7.50 -0.26 1.19
CA LEU A 229 -6.38 -0.02 0.28
C LEU A 229 -6.12 -1.27 -0.56
N HIS A 230 -6.11 -1.07 -1.87
CA HIS A 230 -5.70 -2.06 -2.86
C HIS A 230 -4.35 -1.70 -3.46
N ARG A 231 -3.57 -2.71 -3.79
CA ARG A 231 -2.34 -2.57 -4.56
C ARG A 231 -2.35 -3.55 -5.71
N ILE A 232 -2.13 -3.05 -6.90
CA ILE A 232 -1.84 -3.86 -8.08
C ILE A 232 -0.32 -3.94 -8.22
N LEU A 233 0.21 -5.14 -8.37
CA LEU A 233 1.60 -5.39 -8.70
C LEU A 233 1.65 -6.16 -10.01
N VAL A 234 2.42 -5.66 -10.96
CA VAL A 234 2.63 -6.33 -12.25
C VAL A 234 4.10 -6.71 -12.39
N ILE A 235 4.31 -7.96 -12.72
CA ILE A 235 5.61 -8.54 -13.01
C ILE A 235 5.69 -8.72 -14.52
N LEU A 236 6.57 -7.98 -15.17
CA LEU A 236 6.82 -8.04 -16.62
C LEU A 236 8.14 -8.74 -16.88
N THR A 237 8.16 -9.71 -17.77
CA THR A 237 9.37 -10.49 -18.09
C THR A 237 9.45 -10.80 -19.58
N ASP A 238 10.66 -10.89 -20.09
CA ASP A 238 10.91 -11.33 -21.48
C ASP A 238 10.76 -12.86 -21.63
N GLU A 239 11.10 -13.59 -20.57
CA GLU A 239 10.95 -15.04 -20.50
C GLU A 239 9.90 -15.42 -19.47
N VAL A 240 9.20 -16.51 -19.70
CA VAL A 240 8.22 -17.04 -18.75
C VAL A 240 8.85 -17.30 -17.38
N LEU A 241 8.12 -16.99 -16.32
CA LEU A 241 8.56 -17.37 -14.97
C LEU A 241 8.64 -18.90 -14.83
N PRO A 242 9.56 -19.40 -13.99
CA PRO A 242 9.65 -20.85 -13.78
C PRO A 242 8.29 -21.45 -13.39
N PRO A 243 7.91 -22.62 -13.94
CA PRO A 243 6.63 -23.24 -13.63
C PRO A 243 6.33 -23.37 -12.14
N PRO A 244 7.29 -23.72 -11.25
CA PRO A 244 7.03 -23.75 -9.82
C PRO A 244 6.60 -22.40 -9.24
N VAL A 245 7.12 -21.29 -9.75
CA VAL A 245 6.73 -19.94 -9.32
C VAL A 245 5.32 -19.62 -9.77
N LEU A 246 4.99 -19.92 -11.03
CA LEU A 246 3.64 -19.71 -11.58
C LEU A 246 2.60 -20.54 -10.83
N ASP A 247 2.87 -21.79 -10.54
CA ASP A 247 1.98 -22.69 -9.80
C ASP A 247 1.69 -22.13 -8.38
N LEU A 248 2.70 -21.58 -7.73
CA LEU A 248 2.54 -20.95 -6.42
C LEU A 248 1.71 -19.68 -6.51
N LEU A 249 1.94 -18.83 -7.50
CA LEU A 249 1.20 -17.58 -7.69
C LEU A 249 -0.26 -17.80 -8.15
N LEU A 250 -0.60 -18.98 -8.65
CA LEU A 250 -1.99 -19.35 -9.00
C LEU A 250 -2.84 -19.78 -7.81
N ARG A 251 -2.24 -20.01 -6.65
CA ARG A 251 -2.99 -20.37 -5.43
C ARG A 251 -3.85 -19.20 -4.95
N ARG A 252 -4.96 -19.50 -4.29
CA ARG A 252 -5.90 -18.49 -3.78
C ARG A 252 -6.36 -18.85 -2.37
N PRO A 253 -6.03 -18.03 -1.36
CA PRO A 253 -5.06 -16.91 -1.39
C PRO A 253 -3.64 -17.44 -1.60
N ILE A 254 -2.74 -16.55 -2.02
CA ILE A 254 -1.32 -16.87 -2.15
C ILE A 254 -0.70 -16.78 -0.75
N ASP A 255 -0.14 -17.86 -0.24
CA ASP A 255 0.48 -17.89 1.08
C ASP A 255 1.83 -17.17 1.11
N ALA A 256 2.24 -16.74 2.31
CA ALA A 256 3.46 -15.96 2.50
C ALA A 256 4.74 -16.72 2.07
N SER A 257 4.77 -18.04 2.21
CA SER A 257 5.94 -18.85 1.82
C SER A 257 6.09 -18.89 0.30
N SER A 258 4.98 -19.02 -0.42
CA SER A 258 4.89 -18.94 -1.88
C SER A 258 5.35 -17.57 -2.40
N LEU A 259 4.89 -16.48 -1.79
CA LEU A 259 5.29 -15.12 -2.12
C LEU A 259 6.78 -14.89 -1.87
N ASN A 260 7.31 -15.34 -0.74
CA ASN A 260 8.73 -15.19 -0.42
C ASN A 260 9.63 -15.98 -1.37
N TYR A 261 9.22 -17.17 -1.78
CA TYR A 261 9.94 -17.92 -2.82
C TYR A 261 9.91 -17.18 -4.17
N ALA A 262 8.75 -16.67 -4.58
CA ALA A 262 8.63 -15.88 -5.81
C ALA A 262 9.52 -14.63 -5.75
N ALA A 263 9.57 -13.94 -4.60
CA ALA A 263 10.43 -12.77 -4.41
C ALA A 263 11.91 -13.09 -4.60
N THR A 264 12.40 -14.22 -4.06
CA THR A 264 13.80 -14.63 -4.25
C THR A 264 14.11 -14.81 -5.74
N VAL A 265 13.26 -15.50 -6.47
CA VAL A 265 13.45 -15.71 -7.92
C VAL A 265 13.41 -14.39 -8.70
N LEU A 266 12.52 -13.46 -8.32
CA LEU A 266 12.40 -12.16 -8.96
C LEU A 266 13.62 -11.27 -8.65
N GLN A 267 14.12 -11.27 -7.41
CA GLN A 267 15.32 -10.52 -7.02
C GLN A 267 16.54 -11.00 -7.80
N ASP A 268 16.70 -12.30 -7.96
CA ASP A 268 17.79 -12.88 -8.77
C ASP A 268 17.69 -12.45 -10.24
N ARG A 269 16.48 -12.41 -10.81
CA ARG A 269 16.25 -11.94 -12.18
C ARG A 269 16.52 -10.44 -12.32
N LEU A 270 16.02 -9.61 -11.40
CA LEU A 270 16.26 -8.17 -11.41
C LEU A 270 17.74 -7.83 -11.26
N ALA A 271 18.49 -8.63 -10.50
CA ALA A 271 19.93 -8.44 -10.34
C ALA A 271 20.73 -8.89 -11.56
N SER A 272 20.33 -10.00 -12.20
CA SER A 272 21.07 -10.60 -13.32
C SER A 272 20.70 -10.02 -14.69
N ALA A 273 19.46 -9.58 -14.88
CA ALA A 273 18.94 -9.09 -16.15
C ALA A 273 17.86 -8.02 -15.94
N PRO A 274 18.24 -6.81 -15.46
CA PRO A 274 17.28 -5.76 -15.10
C PRO A 274 16.48 -5.23 -16.31
N ASP A 275 16.99 -5.35 -17.51
CA ASP A 275 16.33 -5.02 -18.78
C ASP A 275 15.28 -6.06 -19.22
N LYS A 276 15.33 -7.28 -18.65
CA LYS A 276 14.43 -8.40 -18.99
C LYS A 276 13.37 -8.67 -17.92
N CYS A 277 13.38 -7.93 -16.83
CA CYS A 277 12.42 -8.05 -15.75
C CYS A 277 12.09 -6.67 -15.17
N ARG A 278 10.82 -6.31 -15.13
CA ARG A 278 10.35 -5.05 -14.55
C ARG A 278 9.19 -5.32 -13.62
N LEU A 279 9.17 -4.63 -12.49
CA LEU A 279 8.04 -4.58 -11.58
C LEU A 279 7.43 -3.19 -11.63
N VAL A 280 6.12 -3.12 -11.74
CA VAL A 280 5.36 -1.87 -11.64
C VAL A 280 4.22 -2.05 -10.65
N SER A 281 3.88 -1.00 -9.92
CA SER A 281 2.85 -1.03 -8.88
C SER A 281 1.94 0.18 -8.99
N ARG A 282 0.68 0.00 -8.62
CA ARG A 282 -0.27 1.09 -8.43
C ARG A 282 -1.20 0.81 -7.26
N ARG A 283 -1.44 1.83 -6.43
CA ARG A 283 -2.38 1.75 -5.31
C ARG A 283 -3.63 2.56 -5.60
N PHE A 284 -4.75 2.06 -5.07
CA PHE A 284 -6.01 2.78 -5.06
C PHE A 284 -6.81 2.42 -3.80
N MET A 285 -7.81 3.22 -3.48
CA MET A 285 -8.67 3.05 -2.31
C MET A 285 -10.09 2.68 -2.75
N ALA A 286 -10.63 1.60 -2.20
CA ALA A 286 -12.04 1.28 -2.28
C ALA A 286 -12.77 1.83 -1.07
N SER A 287 -13.64 2.82 -1.26
CA SER A 287 -14.39 3.46 -0.19
C SER A 287 -15.82 2.91 -0.14
N PRO A 288 -16.43 2.75 1.04
CA PRO A 288 -17.85 2.47 1.12
C PRO A 288 -18.64 3.52 0.33
N PRO A 289 -19.81 3.19 -0.23
CA PRO A 289 -20.67 4.19 -0.85
C PRO A 289 -21.01 5.27 0.18
N ALA A 290 -21.02 6.53 -0.28
CA ALA A 290 -21.35 7.68 0.56
C ALA A 290 -22.79 7.61 1.08
#